data_371cd6fd8618336556393d605cccb544
#
_entry.id   371cd6fd8618336556393d605cccb544
#
_cell.length_a   1.000
_cell.length_b   1.000
_cell.length_c   1.000
_cell.angle_alpha   90.00
_cell.angle_beta   90.00
_cell.angle_gamma   90.00
#
_symmetry.space_group_name_H-M   'P 1'
#
loop_
_entity.id
_entity.type
_entity.pdbx_description
1 polymer ?
#
loop_
_entity_poly.entity_id
_entity_poly.type
_entity_poly.pdbx_seq_one_letter_code
_entity_poly.pdbx_strand_id
1 'polypeptide(L)'
;MIDHKHISLSVILTMAAFEMAAGQELAQAPRLVVSISIDQLRSDYLEAFAPLYGEGGFKRLLNNGLVYPNASYPFTPVDRASAVASVSTGTTPSYNGIVGGRWLNKETLRPVTCDSPGSLSVSTIGDELKVATGGKSVVYAISPFCDAAIMSAGHAANGAAWIDDRTGKWTSSSFYSPYAGWLNAYSSLTGVISAKEWTPISDLVGNFSYFLSGGLSKPFKHKFNTERKFIQYKTCGLVNSDVTSLAIQCMTSTSMGQDAVTDLLSITYYAGNYDHKPLNECQMELQDTYVRLDEDIARLLNDIDQRIGLSKVMVMVTGTGYTDEDNADYEKFKIPSGTFYLNRTANLLNMYLGALWGQGQYIETCFGREVFINHKLIESKQISLAEATKRSQEFLLQMSGVRNVYTSQQLLSEHNPQLAKVHNGFFAERCGDIIIEVAPGWKIINENTQESTHSRASYIQFPIIFLGAATKAHKVETPVTTDRIAPTIAKAIRIRAPNACMSEPLF
;
A
#
# COMPACT_ATOMS: atom_id res chain seq x y z
N MET A 1 39.13 60.53 -28.60
CA MET A 1 39.87 59.27 -28.27
C MET A 1 38.99 58.46 -27.33
N ILE A 2 38.22 57.54 -27.89
CA ILE A 2 37.33 56.67 -27.12
C ILE A 2 38.17 55.54 -26.57
N ASP A 3 38.12 55.40 -25.28
CA ASP A 3 39.01 54.50 -24.50
C ASP A 3 38.68 53.03 -24.77
N HIS A 4 39.55 52.36 -25.55
CA HIS A 4 39.40 50.95 -25.96
C HIS A 4 39.34 49.94 -24.79
N LYS A 5 39.70 50.35 -23.57
CA LYS A 5 39.66 49.48 -22.38
C LYS A 5 38.25 49.18 -21.85
N HIS A 6 37.31 50.13 -22.03
CA HIS A 6 35.93 49.94 -21.59
C HIS A 6 35.10 49.06 -22.53
N ILE A 7 35.45 48.98 -23.81
CA ILE A 7 34.77 48.15 -24.79
C ILE A 7 35.16 46.68 -24.60
N SER A 8 36.40 46.36 -24.29
CA SER A 8 36.84 44.97 -24.02
C SER A 8 36.24 44.39 -22.75
N LEU A 9 36.02 45.20 -21.72
CA LEU A 9 35.43 44.72 -20.46
C LEU A 9 33.93 44.42 -20.58
N SER A 10 33.22 45.24 -21.36
CA SER A 10 31.79 45.05 -21.63
C SER A 10 31.50 43.79 -22.51
N VAL A 11 32.38 43.49 -23.47
CA VAL A 11 32.24 42.31 -24.30
C VAL A 11 32.56 41.01 -23.52
N ILE A 12 33.51 41.05 -22.61
CA ILE A 12 33.84 39.89 -21.74
C ILE A 12 32.71 39.65 -20.73
N LEU A 13 32.12 40.71 -20.14
CA LEU A 13 30.97 40.54 -19.23
C LEU A 13 29.71 40.03 -19.93
N THR A 14 29.46 40.45 -21.19
CA THR A 14 28.32 39.94 -21.97
C THR A 14 28.54 38.47 -22.43
N MET A 15 29.76 38.07 -22.77
CA MET A 15 30.06 36.66 -23.06
C MET A 15 29.97 35.78 -21.81
N ALA A 16 30.47 36.22 -20.65
CA ALA A 16 30.32 35.47 -19.41
C ALA A 16 28.85 35.39 -18.92
N ALA A 17 28.02 36.38 -19.17
CA ALA A 17 26.59 36.36 -18.88
C ALA A 17 25.83 35.42 -19.87
N PHE A 18 26.29 35.31 -21.12
CA PHE A 18 25.72 34.38 -22.10
C PHE A 18 26.14 32.94 -21.83
N GLU A 19 27.36 32.68 -21.32
CA GLU A 19 27.73 31.31 -20.92
C GLU A 19 27.06 30.89 -19.59
N MET A 20 26.71 31.80 -18.68
CA MET A 20 25.90 31.49 -17.51
C MET A 20 24.40 31.32 -17.84
N ALA A 21 23.92 31.85 -18.97
CA ALA A 21 22.58 31.64 -19.48
C ALA A 21 22.47 30.41 -20.42
N ALA A 22 23.61 29.88 -20.86
CA ALA A 22 23.67 28.65 -21.66
C ALA A 22 23.56 27.44 -20.74
N GLY A 23 22.29 27.06 -20.41
CA GLY A 23 22.02 25.67 -20.14
C GLY A 23 22.10 25.21 -18.70
N GLN A 24 21.17 25.60 -17.86
CA GLN A 24 20.48 24.52 -17.14
C GLN A 24 19.69 23.76 -18.22
N GLU A 25 20.29 22.77 -18.84
CA GLU A 25 19.52 21.75 -19.56
C GLU A 25 18.48 21.23 -18.59
N LEU A 26 17.22 21.61 -18.81
CA LEU A 26 16.11 21.10 -18.02
C LEU A 26 16.19 19.59 -18.11
N ALA A 27 16.57 18.92 -17.01
CA ALA A 27 16.71 17.47 -16.99
C ALA A 27 15.48 16.86 -17.65
N GLN A 28 15.69 16.00 -18.66
CA GLN A 28 14.61 15.42 -19.44
C GLN A 28 13.68 14.64 -18.50
N ALA A 29 12.36 14.79 -18.65
CA ALA A 29 11.39 14.00 -17.90
C ALA A 29 11.63 12.50 -18.14
N PRO A 30 11.45 11.64 -17.13
CA PRO A 30 11.55 10.20 -17.32
C PRO A 30 10.61 9.70 -18.44
N ARG A 31 11.07 8.76 -19.24
CA ARG A 31 10.23 8.10 -20.25
C ARG A 31 9.29 7.06 -19.62
N LEU A 32 9.70 6.50 -18.51
CA LEU A 32 8.91 5.53 -17.75
C LEU A 32 9.04 5.82 -16.25
N VAL A 33 7.93 5.77 -15.55
CA VAL A 33 7.88 5.66 -14.08
C VAL A 33 7.49 4.24 -13.72
N VAL A 34 8.28 3.58 -12.88
CA VAL A 34 7.95 2.27 -12.29
C VAL A 34 7.69 2.49 -10.80
N SER A 35 6.43 2.42 -10.39
CA SER A 35 5.99 2.59 -9.01
C SER A 35 5.81 1.23 -8.35
N ILE A 36 6.69 0.87 -7.43
CA ILE A 36 6.69 -0.44 -6.76
C ILE A 36 6.23 -0.28 -5.32
N SER A 37 5.11 -0.90 -4.99
CA SER A 37 4.66 -1.11 -3.62
C SER A 37 4.94 -2.56 -3.20
N ILE A 38 5.59 -2.78 -2.06
CA ILE A 38 5.86 -4.12 -1.55
C ILE A 38 4.98 -4.35 -0.33
N ASP A 39 3.99 -5.23 -0.49
CA ASP A 39 3.03 -5.53 0.57
C ASP A 39 3.73 -6.20 1.76
N GLN A 40 3.55 -5.62 2.95
CA GLN A 40 4.16 -6.05 4.23
C GLN A 40 5.69 -5.96 4.29
N LEU A 41 6.33 -5.10 3.46
CA LEU A 41 7.77 -4.86 3.54
C LEU A 41 8.18 -4.29 4.90
N ARG A 42 9.27 -4.82 5.46
CA ARG A 42 9.87 -4.36 6.72
C ARG A 42 11.34 -4.01 6.56
N SER A 43 11.74 -2.86 7.10
CA SER A 43 13.16 -2.43 7.07
C SER A 43 14.09 -3.36 7.85
N ASP A 44 13.63 -3.88 9.00
CA ASP A 44 14.44 -4.79 9.82
C ASP A 44 14.75 -6.12 9.09
N TYR A 45 13.83 -6.62 8.25
CA TYR A 45 14.09 -7.79 7.42
C TYR A 45 14.97 -7.48 6.21
N LEU A 46 14.86 -6.27 5.63
CA LEU A 46 15.79 -5.83 4.60
C LEU A 46 17.23 -5.82 5.11
N GLU A 47 17.45 -5.35 6.33
CA GLU A 47 18.76 -5.33 6.98
C GLU A 47 19.21 -6.73 7.39
N ALA A 48 18.34 -7.48 8.04
CA ALA A 48 18.65 -8.81 8.57
C ALA A 48 19.06 -9.81 7.48
N PHE A 49 18.35 -9.78 6.33
CA PHE A 49 18.60 -10.71 5.23
C PHE A 49 19.60 -10.19 4.20
N ALA A 50 20.16 -8.97 4.39
CA ALA A 50 21.14 -8.38 3.48
C ALA A 50 22.33 -9.30 3.11
N PRO A 51 22.85 -10.16 4.02
CA PRO A 51 23.91 -11.12 3.64
C PRO A 51 23.49 -12.13 2.58
N LEU A 52 22.18 -12.39 2.39
CA LEU A 52 21.62 -13.32 1.41
C LEU A 52 21.35 -12.67 0.05
N TYR A 53 21.36 -11.34 -0.04
CA TYR A 53 21.02 -10.61 -1.27
C TYR A 53 22.19 -10.54 -2.25
N GLY A 54 21.83 -10.56 -3.54
CA GLY A 54 22.74 -10.21 -4.64
C GLY A 54 22.99 -8.69 -4.72
N GLU A 55 23.87 -8.29 -5.63
CA GLU A 55 24.20 -6.86 -5.81
C GLU A 55 23.18 -6.09 -6.68
N GLY A 56 22.30 -6.80 -7.40
CA GLY A 56 21.42 -6.20 -8.41
C GLY A 56 20.05 -5.76 -7.92
N GLY A 57 19.59 -6.25 -6.76
CA GLY A 57 18.27 -6.01 -6.20
C GLY A 57 18.25 -4.94 -5.11
N PHE A 58 17.91 -5.31 -3.88
CA PHE A 58 17.81 -4.38 -2.75
C PHE A 58 19.09 -3.61 -2.47
N LYS A 59 20.26 -4.24 -2.59
CA LYS A 59 21.54 -3.53 -2.43
C LYS A 59 21.71 -2.43 -3.48
N ARG A 60 21.36 -2.69 -4.75
CA ARG A 60 21.38 -1.66 -5.80
C ARG A 60 20.45 -0.50 -5.48
N LEU A 61 19.24 -0.76 -5.02
CA LEU A 61 18.27 0.25 -4.61
C LEU A 61 18.77 1.11 -3.45
N LEU A 62 19.29 0.48 -2.40
CA LEU A 62 19.72 1.15 -1.18
C LEU A 62 21.03 1.94 -1.36
N ASN A 63 21.95 1.44 -2.19
CA ASN A 63 23.27 2.07 -2.38
C ASN A 63 23.24 3.16 -3.46
N ASN A 64 22.43 3.00 -4.50
CA ASN A 64 22.41 3.88 -5.66
C ASN A 64 21.18 4.81 -5.71
N GLY A 65 20.19 4.59 -4.83
CA GLY A 65 18.96 5.36 -4.77
C GLY A 65 19.02 6.56 -3.82
N LEU A 66 18.03 7.44 -3.95
CA LEU A 66 17.64 8.40 -2.94
C LEU A 66 16.72 7.69 -1.94
N VAL A 67 17.22 7.50 -0.71
CA VAL A 67 16.58 6.64 0.30
C VAL A 67 16.06 7.45 1.47
N TYR A 68 14.79 7.32 1.80
CA TYR A 68 14.14 7.81 3.00
C TYR A 68 13.80 6.58 3.88
N PRO A 69 14.64 6.20 4.85
CA PRO A 69 14.45 4.96 5.61
C PRO A 69 13.27 5.01 6.59
N ASN A 70 12.86 6.22 6.99
CA ASN A 70 11.86 6.46 8.03
C ASN A 70 10.53 6.93 7.41
N ALA A 71 9.91 6.08 6.60
CA ALA A 71 8.60 6.37 6.03
C ALA A 71 7.45 5.91 6.93
N SER A 72 6.31 6.60 6.84
CA SER A 72 5.07 6.23 7.53
C SER A 72 3.84 6.66 6.75
N TYR A 73 2.70 6.02 7.03
CA TYR A 73 1.41 6.50 6.55
C TYR A 73 0.84 7.56 7.51
N PRO A 74 0.29 8.67 6.97
CA PRO A 74 -0.27 9.74 7.78
C PRO A 74 -1.67 9.42 8.33
N PHE A 75 -2.12 8.16 8.26
CA PHE A 75 -3.45 7.71 8.70
C PHE A 75 -3.40 6.34 9.39
N THR A 76 -4.49 5.97 10.04
CA THR A 76 -4.71 4.65 10.66
C THR A 76 -6.22 4.33 10.65
N PRO A 77 -6.63 3.05 10.47
CA PRO A 77 -5.76 1.88 10.21
C PRO A 77 -5.17 1.86 8.80
N VAL A 78 -4.10 1.12 8.62
CA VAL A 78 -3.47 0.90 7.31
C VAL A 78 -3.63 -0.56 6.92
N ASP A 79 -4.06 -0.80 5.69
CA ASP A 79 -4.03 -2.08 5.01
C ASP A 79 -3.52 -1.92 3.57
N ARG A 80 -3.44 -3.00 2.79
CA ARG A 80 -2.92 -2.95 1.41
C ARG A 80 -3.68 -1.98 0.52
N ALA A 81 -5.01 -2.02 0.55
CA ALA A 81 -5.85 -1.19 -0.32
C ALA A 81 -5.67 0.29 -0.02
N SER A 82 -5.80 0.69 1.25
CA SER A 82 -5.64 2.08 1.70
C SER A 82 -4.21 2.59 1.50
N ALA A 83 -3.20 1.73 1.72
CA ALA A 83 -1.80 2.06 1.50
C ALA A 83 -1.52 2.38 0.02
N VAL A 84 -1.88 1.46 -0.88
CA VAL A 84 -1.65 1.63 -2.32
C VAL A 84 -2.46 2.79 -2.89
N ALA A 85 -3.71 2.98 -2.44
CA ALA A 85 -4.52 4.15 -2.81
C ALA A 85 -3.85 5.45 -2.38
N SER A 86 -3.27 5.51 -1.17
CA SER A 86 -2.56 6.71 -0.70
C SER A 86 -1.31 7.00 -1.54
N VAL A 87 -0.52 5.99 -1.91
CA VAL A 87 0.65 6.12 -2.79
C VAL A 87 0.26 6.63 -4.16
N SER A 88 -0.81 6.13 -4.77
CA SER A 88 -1.24 6.50 -6.12
C SER A 88 -1.94 7.85 -6.20
N THR A 89 -2.65 8.26 -5.13
CA THR A 89 -3.43 9.51 -5.08
C THR A 89 -2.71 10.67 -4.40
N GLY A 90 -1.65 10.40 -3.61
CA GLY A 90 -0.96 11.41 -2.80
C GLY A 90 -1.82 12.00 -1.69
N THR A 91 -2.82 11.25 -1.21
CA THR A 91 -3.73 11.71 -0.15
C THR A 91 -4.20 10.55 0.74
N THR A 92 -5.00 10.86 1.74
CA THR A 92 -5.43 9.93 2.79
C THR A 92 -6.85 9.39 2.52
N PRO A 93 -7.27 8.31 3.21
CA PRO A 93 -8.62 7.77 3.11
C PRO A 93 -9.74 8.80 3.30
N SER A 94 -9.54 9.81 4.15
CA SER A 94 -10.51 10.91 4.35
C SER A 94 -10.85 11.69 3.09
N TYR A 95 -10.00 11.63 2.06
CA TYR A 95 -10.21 12.27 0.75
C TYR A 95 -10.40 11.25 -0.37
N ASN A 96 -9.57 10.19 -0.43
CA ASN A 96 -9.65 9.22 -1.52
C ASN A 96 -10.76 8.17 -1.32
N GLY A 97 -11.33 8.09 -0.11
CA GLY A 97 -12.44 7.20 0.23
C GLY A 97 -12.04 5.74 0.53
N ILE A 98 -10.78 5.35 0.33
CA ILE A 98 -10.36 3.96 0.53
C ILE A 98 -9.96 3.72 1.99
N VAL A 99 -10.95 3.38 2.79
CA VAL A 99 -10.80 3.13 4.23
C VAL A 99 -10.24 1.73 4.55
N GLY A 100 -10.13 0.88 3.53
CA GLY A 100 -9.59 -0.47 3.61
C GLY A 100 -9.98 -1.31 2.41
N GLY A 101 -9.57 -2.58 2.39
CA GLY A 101 -9.95 -3.55 1.35
C GLY A 101 -11.44 -3.91 1.35
N ARG A 102 -12.14 -3.65 2.46
CA ARG A 102 -13.59 -3.87 2.62
C ARG A 102 -14.18 -2.86 3.59
N TRP A 103 -15.40 -2.43 3.32
CA TRP A 103 -16.21 -1.58 4.22
C TRP A 103 -17.68 -1.98 4.15
N LEU A 104 -18.48 -1.44 5.04
CA LEU A 104 -19.92 -1.67 5.05
C LEU A 104 -20.65 -0.58 4.23
N ASN A 105 -21.51 -0.98 3.31
CA ASN A 105 -22.45 -0.04 2.70
C ASN A 105 -23.54 0.30 3.73
N LYS A 106 -23.67 1.58 4.08
CA LYS A 106 -24.56 2.05 5.16
C LYS A 106 -26.06 1.88 4.87
N GLU A 107 -26.44 1.84 3.59
CA GLU A 107 -27.84 1.69 3.19
C GLU A 107 -28.28 0.24 3.21
N THR A 108 -27.42 -0.64 2.68
CA THR A 108 -27.75 -2.07 2.50
C THR A 108 -27.24 -2.96 3.63
N LEU A 109 -26.34 -2.43 4.48
CA LEU A 109 -25.62 -3.15 5.54
C LEU A 109 -24.84 -4.38 5.02
N ARG A 110 -24.44 -4.34 3.75
CA ARG A 110 -23.66 -5.40 3.13
C ARG A 110 -22.21 -4.99 2.98
N PRO A 111 -21.26 -5.91 3.19
CA PRO A 111 -19.86 -5.66 2.89
C PRO A 111 -19.66 -5.34 1.41
N VAL A 112 -18.87 -4.31 1.13
CA VAL A 112 -18.38 -3.92 -0.19
C VAL A 112 -16.88 -4.20 -0.24
N THR A 113 -16.42 -4.80 -1.32
CA THR A 113 -14.99 -5.06 -1.56
C THR A 113 -14.39 -3.95 -2.42
N CYS A 114 -13.13 -3.60 -2.16
CA CYS A 114 -12.38 -2.62 -2.91
C CYS A 114 -11.87 -3.22 -4.23
N ASP A 115 -12.77 -3.49 -5.18
CA ASP A 115 -12.51 -4.19 -6.44
C ASP A 115 -12.97 -3.40 -7.69
N SER A 116 -13.24 -2.11 -7.52
CA SER A 116 -13.68 -1.23 -8.59
C SER A 116 -12.92 0.11 -8.56
N PRO A 117 -12.48 0.65 -9.71
CA PRO A 117 -11.92 2.01 -9.78
C PRO A 117 -12.87 3.08 -9.27
N GLY A 118 -14.19 2.89 -9.43
CA GLY A 118 -15.20 3.79 -8.89
C GLY A 118 -15.24 3.88 -7.35
N SER A 119 -14.48 3.05 -6.66
CA SER A 119 -14.27 3.18 -5.22
C SER A 119 -13.36 4.36 -4.85
N LEU A 120 -12.47 4.80 -5.75
CA LEU A 120 -11.66 6.00 -5.57
C LEU A 120 -12.51 7.26 -5.81
N SER A 121 -12.49 8.17 -4.86
CA SER A 121 -13.21 9.46 -4.94
C SER A 121 -12.38 10.56 -5.60
N VAL A 122 -11.11 10.31 -5.92
CA VAL A 122 -10.14 11.29 -6.43
C VAL A 122 -9.26 10.69 -7.51
N SER A 123 -8.56 11.54 -8.28
CA SER A 123 -7.64 11.08 -9.33
C SER A 123 -6.37 10.45 -8.76
N THR A 124 -5.79 9.53 -9.51
CA THR A 124 -4.45 8.98 -9.28
C THR A 124 -3.40 9.70 -10.10
N ILE A 125 -2.12 9.45 -9.83
CA ILE A 125 -1.02 9.95 -10.67
C ILE A 125 -1.13 9.43 -12.12
N GLY A 126 -1.66 8.21 -12.31
CA GLY A 126 -1.93 7.65 -13.63
C GLY A 126 -3.04 8.38 -14.38
N ASP A 127 -4.10 8.80 -13.68
CA ASP A 127 -5.19 9.59 -14.25
C ASP A 127 -4.69 10.97 -14.71
N GLU A 128 -3.91 11.67 -13.85
CA GLU A 128 -3.34 12.97 -14.19
C GLU A 128 -2.33 12.87 -15.35
N LEU A 129 -1.56 11.78 -15.42
CA LEU A 129 -0.64 11.53 -16.53
C LEU A 129 -1.41 11.34 -17.85
N LYS A 130 -2.53 10.61 -17.84
CA LYS A 130 -3.41 10.47 -18.99
C LYS A 130 -3.99 11.80 -19.45
N VAL A 131 -4.43 12.62 -18.51
CA VAL A 131 -4.94 13.98 -18.83
C VAL A 131 -3.85 14.85 -19.43
N ALA A 132 -2.66 14.90 -18.80
CA ALA A 132 -1.55 15.74 -19.23
C ALA A 132 -1.02 15.38 -20.63
N THR A 133 -1.11 14.10 -21.02
CA THR A 133 -0.62 13.60 -22.32
C THR A 133 -1.72 13.48 -23.38
N GLY A 134 -2.95 13.88 -23.07
CA GLY A 134 -4.10 13.72 -23.97
C GLY A 134 -4.37 12.25 -24.30
N GLY A 135 -4.18 11.36 -23.33
CA GLY A 135 -4.40 9.92 -23.45
C GLY A 135 -3.26 9.12 -24.10
N LYS A 136 -2.15 9.76 -24.49
CA LYS A 136 -1.03 9.09 -25.21
C LYS A 136 -0.22 8.19 -24.31
N SER A 137 -0.04 8.53 -23.03
CA SER A 137 0.70 7.69 -22.07
C SER A 137 0.10 6.30 -21.94
N VAL A 138 0.96 5.31 -21.76
CA VAL A 138 0.57 3.94 -21.42
C VAL A 138 0.65 3.78 -19.90
N VAL A 139 -0.48 3.40 -19.27
CA VAL A 139 -0.60 3.24 -17.82
C VAL A 139 -1.14 1.85 -17.51
N TYR A 140 -0.35 1.04 -16.79
CA TYR A 140 -0.73 -0.29 -16.32
C TYR A 140 -0.41 -0.49 -14.85
N ALA A 141 -1.19 -1.35 -14.18
CA ALA A 141 -0.91 -1.82 -12.84
C ALA A 141 -0.95 -3.35 -12.77
N ILE A 142 0.02 -3.94 -12.06
CA ILE A 142 0.17 -5.40 -11.93
C ILE A 142 0.36 -5.74 -10.45
N SER A 143 -0.46 -6.65 -9.94
CA SER A 143 -0.42 -7.10 -8.56
C SER A 143 -0.95 -8.53 -8.44
N PRO A 144 -0.54 -9.35 -7.47
CA PRO A 144 -1.26 -10.57 -7.16
C PRO A 144 -2.69 -10.32 -6.69
N PHE A 145 -2.96 -9.10 -6.16
CA PHE A 145 -4.20 -8.74 -5.48
C PHE A 145 -5.01 -7.72 -6.28
N CYS A 146 -6.33 -7.98 -6.38
CA CYS A 146 -7.27 -7.14 -7.13
C CYS A 146 -7.29 -5.69 -6.63
N ASP A 147 -7.42 -5.50 -5.31
CA ASP A 147 -7.45 -4.20 -4.65
C ASP A 147 -6.22 -3.35 -5.00
N ALA A 148 -5.02 -3.91 -4.85
CA ALA A 148 -3.78 -3.19 -5.15
C ALA A 148 -3.62 -2.87 -6.64
N ALA A 149 -3.98 -3.80 -7.54
CA ALA A 149 -3.93 -3.55 -8.97
C ALA A 149 -4.84 -2.39 -9.38
N ILE A 150 -6.09 -2.40 -8.92
CA ILE A 150 -7.10 -1.39 -9.27
C ILE A 150 -6.78 -0.04 -8.64
N MET A 151 -6.40 -0.01 -7.35
CA MET A 151 -6.07 1.25 -6.66
C MET A 151 -4.81 1.92 -7.20
N SER A 152 -3.87 1.15 -7.77
CA SER A 152 -2.71 1.69 -8.47
C SER A 152 -3.03 2.19 -9.88
N ALA A 153 -3.95 1.51 -10.58
CA ALA A 153 -4.33 1.86 -11.94
C ALA A 153 -5.16 3.16 -12.01
N GLY A 154 -6.08 3.34 -11.07
CA GLY A 154 -7.03 4.47 -11.10
C GLY A 154 -8.11 4.30 -12.16
N HIS A 155 -8.64 5.43 -12.65
CA HIS A 155 -9.81 5.46 -13.54
C HIS A 155 -9.44 5.41 -15.04
N ALA A 156 -8.31 5.99 -15.42
CA ALA A 156 -7.96 6.23 -16.83
C ALA A 156 -6.85 5.31 -17.36
N ALA A 157 -6.42 4.30 -16.58
CA ALA A 157 -5.38 3.37 -17.00
C ALA A 157 -5.77 2.56 -18.25
N ASN A 158 -4.78 2.06 -18.97
CA ASN A 158 -4.96 1.11 -20.06
C ASN A 158 -5.35 -0.29 -19.53
N GLY A 159 -4.98 -0.61 -18.29
CA GLY A 159 -5.36 -1.87 -17.67
C GLY A 159 -4.79 -2.05 -16.27
N ALA A 160 -5.42 -2.97 -15.54
CA ALA A 160 -4.95 -3.53 -14.29
C ALA A 160 -4.96 -5.05 -14.39
N ALA A 161 -3.97 -5.73 -13.86
CA ALA A 161 -3.89 -7.19 -13.88
C ALA A 161 -3.65 -7.77 -12.49
N TRP A 162 -4.39 -8.82 -12.16
CA TRP A 162 -4.25 -9.55 -10.90
C TRP A 162 -4.54 -11.04 -11.06
N ILE A 163 -4.24 -11.84 -10.04
CA ILE A 163 -4.55 -13.27 -10.03
C ILE A 163 -5.97 -13.46 -9.47
N ASP A 164 -6.86 -14.05 -10.28
CA ASP A 164 -8.24 -14.38 -9.87
C ASP A 164 -8.25 -15.47 -8.81
N ASP A 165 -8.98 -15.26 -7.71
CA ASP A 165 -9.01 -16.14 -6.54
C ASP A 165 -9.69 -17.50 -6.80
N ARG A 166 -10.48 -17.62 -7.87
CA ARG A 166 -11.22 -18.84 -8.20
C ARG A 166 -10.49 -19.67 -9.24
N THR A 167 -9.80 -19.04 -10.17
CA THR A 167 -9.16 -19.73 -11.31
C THR A 167 -7.65 -19.78 -11.22
N GLY A 168 -7.02 -18.89 -10.42
CA GLY A 168 -5.57 -18.71 -10.35
C GLY A 168 -4.94 -18.15 -11.61
N LYS A 169 -5.72 -17.63 -12.54
CA LYS A 169 -5.25 -17.03 -13.78
C LYS A 169 -5.11 -15.52 -13.62
N TRP A 170 -4.19 -14.96 -14.36
CA TRP A 170 -4.13 -13.51 -14.53
C TRP A 170 -5.39 -13.02 -15.23
N THR A 171 -6.02 -12.00 -14.67
CA THR A 171 -7.29 -11.41 -15.12
C THR A 171 -7.23 -9.89 -15.01
N SER A 172 -8.29 -9.23 -15.47
CA SER A 172 -8.48 -7.79 -15.41
C SER A 172 -9.96 -7.45 -15.23
N SER A 173 -10.29 -6.18 -15.08
CA SER A 173 -11.67 -5.68 -15.06
C SER A 173 -12.14 -5.29 -16.46
N SER A 174 -13.43 -5.51 -16.73
CA SER A 174 -14.10 -4.95 -17.92
C SER A 174 -14.19 -3.42 -17.91
N PHE A 175 -13.88 -2.79 -16.79
CA PHE A 175 -13.76 -1.33 -16.68
C PHE A 175 -12.66 -0.79 -17.59
N TYR A 176 -11.53 -1.51 -17.69
CA TYR A 176 -10.42 -1.16 -18.57
C TYR A 176 -10.61 -1.82 -19.94
N SER A 177 -11.22 -1.11 -20.89
CA SER A 177 -11.52 -1.61 -22.24
C SER A 177 -10.60 -1.00 -23.29
N PRO A 178 -10.18 -1.76 -24.32
CA PRO A 178 -10.40 -3.19 -24.50
C PRO A 178 -9.48 -4.05 -23.61
N TYR A 179 -9.95 -5.20 -23.19
CA TYR A 179 -9.13 -6.18 -22.46
C TYR A 179 -7.86 -6.51 -23.27
N ALA A 180 -6.71 -6.29 -22.68
CA ALA A 180 -5.44 -6.39 -23.41
C ALA A 180 -5.21 -7.81 -23.96
N GLY A 181 -5.17 -7.96 -25.28
CA GLY A 181 -4.99 -9.27 -25.93
C GLY A 181 -3.70 -9.99 -25.49
N TRP A 182 -2.64 -9.23 -25.18
CA TRP A 182 -1.37 -9.77 -24.68
C TRP A 182 -1.53 -10.44 -23.29
N LEU A 183 -2.43 -9.93 -22.43
CA LEU A 183 -2.68 -10.50 -21.12
C LEU A 183 -3.39 -11.87 -21.24
N ASN A 184 -4.34 -11.98 -22.16
CA ASN A 184 -4.99 -13.27 -22.45
C ASN A 184 -3.99 -14.30 -22.98
N ALA A 185 -3.12 -13.89 -23.91
CA ALA A 185 -2.09 -14.76 -24.46
C ALA A 185 -1.11 -15.21 -23.35
N TYR A 186 -0.66 -14.29 -22.51
CA TYR A 186 0.21 -14.60 -21.36
C TYR A 186 -0.47 -15.56 -20.39
N SER A 187 -1.71 -15.28 -19.99
CA SER A 187 -2.49 -16.11 -19.06
C SER A 187 -2.74 -17.52 -19.57
N SER A 188 -2.76 -17.71 -20.88
CA SER A 188 -2.88 -19.02 -21.52
C SER A 188 -1.58 -19.81 -21.55
N LEU A 189 -0.42 -19.11 -21.55
CA LEU A 189 0.90 -19.71 -21.60
C LEU A 189 1.49 -20.01 -20.22
N THR A 190 1.04 -19.30 -19.17
CA THR A 190 1.54 -19.53 -17.80
C THR A 190 0.98 -20.85 -17.26
N GLY A 191 1.86 -21.64 -16.68
CA GLY A 191 1.52 -22.96 -16.15
C GLY A 191 0.47 -22.90 -15.03
N VAL A 192 -0.24 -23.99 -14.85
CA VAL A 192 -1.26 -24.13 -13.80
C VAL A 192 -0.57 -24.04 -12.42
N ILE A 193 -1.07 -23.20 -11.54
CA ILE A 193 -0.52 -23.00 -10.17
C ILE A 193 -0.39 -24.33 -9.42
N SER A 194 -1.33 -25.26 -9.59
CA SER A 194 -1.28 -26.58 -8.97
C SER A 194 -0.11 -27.46 -9.42
N ALA A 195 0.56 -27.13 -10.52
CA ALA A 195 1.78 -27.82 -10.97
C ALA A 195 3.06 -27.20 -10.35
N LYS A 196 2.97 -26.07 -9.69
CA LYS A 196 4.11 -25.40 -9.03
C LYS A 196 4.39 -26.03 -7.68
N GLU A 197 5.67 -26.06 -7.34
CA GLU A 197 6.17 -26.50 -6.05
C GLU A 197 7.11 -25.43 -5.51
N TRP A 198 6.95 -25.04 -4.25
CA TRP A 198 7.81 -24.06 -3.61
C TRP A 198 8.72 -24.74 -2.60
N THR A 199 10.01 -24.65 -2.86
CA THR A 199 11.11 -25.08 -1.99
C THR A 199 12.08 -23.94 -1.81
N PRO A 200 12.98 -23.95 -0.81
CA PRO A 200 14.00 -22.94 -0.65
C PRO A 200 14.81 -22.74 -1.94
N ILE A 201 15.10 -21.48 -2.29
CA ILE A 201 15.85 -21.13 -3.50
C ILE A 201 17.32 -21.59 -3.43
N SER A 202 17.86 -21.70 -2.22
CA SER A 202 19.22 -22.18 -1.95
C SER A 202 19.33 -22.79 -0.55
N ASP A 203 20.41 -23.57 -0.32
CA ASP A 203 20.71 -24.15 0.98
C ASP A 203 21.09 -23.09 2.02
N LEU A 204 21.36 -21.84 1.64
CA LEU A 204 21.64 -20.73 2.55
C LEU A 204 20.36 -20.27 3.27
N VAL A 205 19.20 -20.41 2.61
CA VAL A 205 17.91 -20.16 3.24
C VAL A 205 17.65 -21.25 4.27
N GLY A 206 17.39 -20.84 5.51
CA GLY A 206 17.20 -21.77 6.64
C GLY A 206 18.46 -22.14 7.40
N ASN A 207 19.66 -21.93 6.81
CA ASN A 207 20.93 -21.97 7.53
C ASN A 207 21.30 -20.62 8.15
N PHE A 208 20.58 -19.56 7.77
CA PHE A 208 20.75 -18.22 8.30
C PHE A 208 19.99 -18.07 9.61
N SER A 209 20.72 -17.92 10.73
CA SER A 209 20.21 -18.09 12.10
C SER A 209 19.39 -16.94 12.67
N TYR A 210 19.04 -15.93 11.88
CA TYR A 210 18.38 -14.71 12.41
C TYR A 210 17.08 -15.00 13.20
N PHE A 211 16.25 -15.94 12.71
CA PHE A 211 15.02 -16.34 13.40
C PHE A 211 15.10 -17.72 14.09
N LEU A 212 16.13 -18.50 13.80
CA LEU A 212 16.17 -19.89 14.19
C LEU A 212 16.64 -20.02 15.66
N SER A 213 15.70 -19.93 16.58
CA SER A 213 15.95 -20.36 17.96
C SER A 213 15.95 -21.89 18.03
N GLY A 214 17.14 -22.48 18.05
CA GLY A 214 17.28 -23.85 18.54
C GLY A 214 17.40 -25.00 17.54
N GLY A 215 18.01 -24.80 16.37
CA GLY A 215 18.42 -25.94 15.52
C GLY A 215 18.10 -25.78 14.05
N LEU A 216 18.75 -26.59 13.22
CA LEU A 216 18.49 -26.70 11.77
C LEU A 216 17.03 -27.07 11.52
N SER A 217 16.23 -26.16 11.01
CA SER A 217 14.88 -26.49 10.56
C SER A 217 14.95 -27.29 9.26
N LYS A 218 14.02 -28.25 9.10
CA LYS A 218 13.93 -29.01 7.85
C LYS A 218 13.52 -28.07 6.70
N PRO A 219 14.11 -28.22 5.51
CA PRO A 219 13.67 -27.46 4.35
C PRO A 219 12.17 -27.61 4.13
N PHE A 220 11.49 -26.49 3.86
CA PHE A 220 10.06 -26.51 3.55
C PHE A 220 9.81 -27.00 2.13
N LYS A 221 8.60 -27.54 1.92
CA LYS A 221 8.12 -27.95 0.60
C LYS A 221 6.62 -27.78 0.53
N HIS A 222 6.17 -26.82 -0.26
CA HIS A 222 4.76 -26.52 -0.46
C HIS A 222 4.28 -26.88 -1.85
N LYS A 223 3.10 -27.51 -1.91
CA LYS A 223 2.35 -27.81 -3.13
C LYS A 223 0.99 -27.13 -3.07
N PHE A 224 0.58 -26.50 -4.15
CA PHE A 224 -0.65 -25.72 -4.22
C PHE A 224 -1.82 -26.61 -4.73
N ASN A 225 -2.25 -27.57 -3.91
CA ASN A 225 -3.29 -28.55 -4.23
C ASN A 225 -4.48 -28.56 -3.26
N THR A 226 -4.55 -27.59 -2.34
CA THR A 226 -5.65 -27.41 -1.38
C THR A 226 -6.79 -26.58 -1.98
N GLU A 227 -7.91 -26.47 -1.28
CA GLU A 227 -8.99 -25.54 -1.65
C GLU A 227 -8.54 -24.07 -1.61
N ARG A 228 -7.59 -23.74 -0.73
CA ARG A 228 -7.02 -22.40 -0.58
C ARG A 228 -5.80 -22.14 -1.45
N LYS A 229 -5.48 -23.00 -2.41
CA LYS A 229 -4.25 -22.99 -3.22
C LYS A 229 -3.91 -21.63 -3.84
N PHE A 230 -4.91 -20.88 -4.29
CA PHE A 230 -4.66 -19.58 -4.94
C PHE A 230 -4.32 -18.49 -3.93
N ILE A 231 -4.95 -18.50 -2.74
CA ILE A 231 -4.60 -17.60 -1.64
C ILE A 231 -3.18 -17.93 -1.14
N GLN A 232 -2.89 -19.22 -0.94
CA GLN A 232 -1.55 -19.68 -0.55
C GLN A 232 -0.48 -19.29 -1.57
N TYR A 233 -0.79 -19.39 -2.86
CA TYR A 233 0.13 -18.98 -3.92
C TYR A 233 0.38 -17.48 -3.93
N LYS A 234 -0.65 -16.65 -3.74
CA LYS A 234 -0.51 -15.19 -3.70
C LYS A 234 0.29 -14.68 -2.49
N THR A 235 0.45 -15.50 -1.47
CA THR A 235 1.21 -15.21 -0.26
C THR A 235 2.51 -16.02 -0.14
N CYS A 236 3.06 -16.52 -1.25
CA CYS A 236 4.34 -17.22 -1.32
C CYS A 236 5.39 -16.45 -2.13
N GLY A 237 6.66 -16.77 -1.93
CA GLY A 237 7.77 -16.11 -2.65
C GLY A 237 7.72 -16.29 -4.18
N LEU A 238 7.11 -17.36 -4.68
CA LEU A 238 7.02 -17.62 -6.13
C LEU A 238 6.12 -16.63 -6.87
N VAL A 239 5.15 -16.00 -6.21
CA VAL A 239 4.23 -15.07 -6.86
C VAL A 239 4.97 -13.83 -7.38
N ASN A 240 6.02 -13.39 -6.69
CA ASN A 240 6.81 -12.24 -7.09
C ASN A 240 7.49 -12.46 -8.46
N SER A 241 7.96 -13.69 -8.72
CA SER A 241 8.55 -14.05 -10.01
C SER A 241 7.53 -14.00 -11.16
N ASP A 242 6.28 -14.38 -10.90
CA ASP A 242 5.20 -14.25 -11.88
C ASP A 242 4.83 -12.77 -12.12
N VAL A 243 4.76 -11.95 -11.06
CA VAL A 243 4.54 -10.50 -11.16
C VAL A 243 5.63 -9.84 -12.02
N THR A 244 6.91 -10.13 -11.75
CA THR A 244 8.03 -9.60 -12.53
C THR A 244 7.96 -10.03 -13.99
N SER A 245 7.66 -11.31 -14.25
CA SER A 245 7.52 -11.83 -15.61
C SER A 245 6.39 -11.15 -16.38
N LEU A 246 5.24 -10.92 -15.72
CA LEU A 246 4.11 -10.19 -16.32
C LEU A 246 4.45 -8.72 -16.54
N ALA A 247 5.18 -8.07 -15.63
CA ALA A 247 5.62 -6.68 -15.77
C ALA A 247 6.54 -6.50 -16.98
N ILE A 248 7.51 -7.39 -17.15
CA ILE A 248 8.41 -7.42 -18.34
C ILE A 248 7.61 -7.67 -19.62
N GLN A 249 6.66 -8.61 -19.59
CA GLN A 249 5.77 -8.86 -20.73
C GLN A 249 4.91 -7.66 -21.08
N CYS A 250 4.37 -6.96 -20.07
CA CYS A 250 3.61 -5.73 -20.26
C CYS A 250 4.44 -4.66 -20.96
N MET A 251 5.62 -4.34 -20.45
CA MET A 251 6.54 -3.38 -21.07
C MET A 251 6.88 -3.75 -22.51
N THR A 252 7.12 -5.04 -22.78
CA THR A 252 7.42 -5.55 -24.12
C THR A 252 6.24 -5.39 -25.07
N SER A 253 5.05 -5.80 -24.64
CA SER A 253 3.86 -5.84 -25.50
C SER A 253 3.27 -4.46 -25.79
N THR A 254 3.55 -3.49 -24.93
CA THR A 254 2.99 -2.13 -25.03
C THR A 254 4.04 -1.08 -25.40
N SER A 255 5.30 -1.48 -25.58
CA SER A 255 6.44 -0.61 -25.91
C SER A 255 6.62 0.54 -24.90
N MET A 256 6.30 0.33 -23.63
CA MET A 256 6.43 1.37 -22.58
C MET A 256 7.85 1.91 -22.51
N GLY A 257 7.96 3.24 -22.38
CA GLY A 257 9.22 3.97 -22.23
C GLY A 257 10.07 4.07 -23.52
N GLN A 258 9.55 3.63 -24.67
CA GLN A 258 10.31 3.64 -25.93
C GLN A 258 10.23 4.98 -26.66
N ASP A 259 9.26 5.82 -26.37
CA ASP A 259 9.13 7.16 -26.94
C ASP A 259 9.44 8.28 -25.92
N ALA A 260 9.11 9.53 -26.26
CA ALA A 260 9.34 10.70 -25.41
C ALA A 260 8.18 10.99 -24.45
N VAL A 261 7.05 10.28 -24.59
CA VAL A 261 5.90 10.43 -23.71
C VAL A 261 6.13 9.57 -22.47
N THR A 262 6.00 10.16 -21.31
CA THR A 262 6.14 9.40 -20.04
C THR A 262 5.04 8.36 -19.90
N ASP A 263 5.40 7.12 -19.56
CA ASP A 263 4.49 6.03 -19.22
C ASP A 263 4.56 5.70 -17.73
N LEU A 264 3.58 4.97 -17.21
CA LEU A 264 3.52 4.54 -15.81
C LEU A 264 3.22 3.05 -15.70
N LEU A 265 4.10 2.32 -15.01
CA LEU A 265 3.89 0.93 -14.60
C LEU A 265 3.88 0.85 -13.07
N SER A 266 2.74 0.50 -12.50
CA SER A 266 2.61 0.24 -11.06
C SER A 266 2.70 -1.25 -10.80
N ILE A 267 3.53 -1.66 -9.83
CA ILE A 267 3.76 -3.06 -9.48
C ILE A 267 3.55 -3.23 -7.98
N THR A 268 2.81 -4.26 -7.58
CA THR A 268 2.75 -4.66 -6.17
C THR A 268 3.34 -6.05 -6.00
N TYR A 269 4.37 -6.17 -5.15
CA TYR A 269 4.95 -7.42 -4.70
C TYR A 269 4.42 -7.82 -3.32
N TYR A 270 4.74 -9.04 -2.89
CA TYR A 270 4.38 -9.56 -1.58
C TYR A 270 5.65 -9.94 -0.79
N ALA A 271 5.74 -9.48 0.47
CA ALA A 271 6.84 -9.76 1.38
C ALA A 271 6.36 -10.16 2.80
N GLY A 272 5.10 -10.60 2.91
CA GLY A 272 4.51 -11.02 4.18
C GLY A 272 4.66 -12.53 4.46
N ASN A 273 4.01 -12.98 5.52
CA ASN A 273 4.03 -14.37 5.96
C ASN A 273 3.24 -15.29 5.04
N TYR A 274 3.79 -16.46 4.74
CA TYR A 274 3.11 -17.48 3.94
C TYR A 274 1.77 -17.87 4.55
N ASP A 275 0.71 -17.82 3.73
CA ASP A 275 -0.67 -18.17 4.09
C ASP A 275 -1.18 -17.42 5.35
N HIS A 276 -0.64 -16.21 5.60
CA HIS A 276 -0.90 -15.39 6.79
C HIS A 276 -0.66 -16.12 8.13
N LYS A 277 0.25 -17.09 8.12
CA LYS A 277 0.61 -17.86 9.32
C LYS A 277 1.44 -17.02 10.29
N PRO A 278 1.44 -17.39 11.60
CA PRO A 278 2.37 -16.83 12.54
C PRO A 278 3.82 -17.04 12.11
N LEU A 279 4.71 -16.10 12.43
CA LEU A 279 6.12 -16.14 12.01
C LEU A 279 6.83 -17.45 12.41
N ASN A 280 6.58 -17.95 13.62
CA ASN A 280 7.18 -19.19 14.11
C ASN A 280 6.84 -20.44 13.27
N GLU A 281 5.82 -20.36 12.41
CA GLU A 281 5.42 -21.46 11.52
C GLU A 281 5.94 -21.30 10.08
N CYS A 282 6.49 -20.12 9.71
CA CYS A 282 6.88 -19.82 8.32
C CYS A 282 8.17 -18.99 8.19
N GLN A 283 9.10 -19.12 9.14
CA GLN A 283 10.34 -18.34 9.19
C GLN A 283 11.22 -18.52 7.94
N MET A 284 11.35 -19.75 7.46
CA MET A 284 12.17 -20.05 6.28
C MET A 284 11.50 -19.55 5.00
N GLU A 285 10.21 -19.72 4.92
CA GLU A 285 9.38 -19.20 3.82
C GLU A 285 9.50 -17.68 3.69
N LEU A 286 9.53 -16.98 4.83
CA LEU A 286 9.72 -15.54 4.85
C LEU A 286 11.11 -15.15 4.35
N GLN A 287 12.17 -15.81 4.82
CA GLN A 287 13.53 -15.58 4.32
C GLN A 287 13.61 -15.83 2.80
N ASP A 288 13.08 -16.97 2.34
CA ASP A 288 13.06 -17.33 0.90
C ASP A 288 12.28 -16.28 0.08
N THR A 289 11.18 -15.77 0.61
CA THR A 289 10.39 -14.73 -0.04
C THR A 289 11.21 -13.46 -0.27
N TYR A 290 11.98 -13.01 0.73
CA TYR A 290 12.84 -11.82 0.59
C TYR A 290 14.01 -12.05 -0.37
N VAL A 291 14.65 -13.24 -0.33
CA VAL A 291 15.75 -13.56 -1.24
C VAL A 291 15.26 -13.63 -2.71
N ARG A 292 14.11 -14.27 -2.95
CA ARG A 292 13.48 -14.30 -4.29
C ARG A 292 13.07 -12.91 -4.75
N LEU A 293 12.53 -12.10 -3.87
CA LEU A 293 12.13 -10.73 -4.19
C LEU A 293 13.35 -9.88 -4.58
N ASP A 294 14.49 -10.05 -3.91
CA ASP A 294 15.76 -9.43 -4.30
C ASP A 294 16.16 -9.80 -5.73
N GLU A 295 16.12 -11.11 -6.09
CA GLU A 295 16.41 -11.56 -7.44
C GLU A 295 15.41 -11.04 -8.48
N ASP A 296 14.12 -11.00 -8.12
CA ASP A 296 13.06 -10.49 -8.99
C ASP A 296 13.20 -8.99 -9.26
N ILE A 297 13.53 -8.20 -8.24
CA ILE A 297 13.85 -6.77 -8.38
C ILE A 297 15.09 -6.59 -9.25
N ALA A 298 16.15 -7.40 -9.04
CA ALA A 298 17.35 -7.36 -9.86
C ALA A 298 17.03 -7.65 -11.34
N ARG A 299 16.23 -8.66 -11.61
CA ARG A 299 15.77 -9.03 -12.95
C ARG A 299 14.97 -7.92 -13.61
N LEU A 300 14.03 -7.29 -12.88
CA LEU A 300 13.24 -6.16 -13.37
C LEU A 300 14.14 -4.95 -13.70
N LEU A 301 15.04 -4.56 -12.79
CA LEU A 301 15.93 -3.42 -12.99
C LEU A 301 16.89 -3.65 -14.17
N ASN A 302 17.38 -4.87 -14.36
CA ASN A 302 18.25 -5.23 -15.48
C ASN A 302 17.49 -5.18 -16.82
N ASP A 303 16.24 -5.67 -16.89
CA ASP A 303 15.42 -5.59 -18.10
C ASP A 303 15.11 -4.12 -18.47
N ILE A 304 14.76 -3.29 -17.49
CA ILE A 304 14.55 -1.85 -17.68
C ILE A 304 15.82 -1.17 -18.21
N ASP A 305 16.97 -1.48 -17.60
CA ASP A 305 18.26 -0.88 -18.00
C ASP A 305 18.65 -1.25 -19.43
N GLN A 306 18.47 -2.51 -19.80
CA GLN A 306 18.76 -2.99 -21.16
C GLN A 306 17.83 -2.40 -22.23
N ARG A 307 16.54 -2.22 -21.93
CA ARG A 307 15.53 -1.76 -22.90
C ARG A 307 15.48 -0.25 -23.03
N ILE A 308 15.60 0.49 -21.93
CA ILE A 308 15.33 1.93 -21.90
C ILE A 308 16.55 2.69 -21.40
N GLY A 309 17.29 2.12 -20.44
CA GLY A 309 18.36 2.75 -19.69
C GLY A 309 17.81 3.41 -18.40
N LEU A 310 18.35 3.04 -17.24
CA LEU A 310 17.89 3.55 -15.93
C LEU A 310 18.00 5.07 -15.80
N SER A 311 18.90 5.72 -16.52
CA SER A 311 19.01 7.18 -16.55
C SER A 311 17.78 7.89 -17.14
N LYS A 312 16.91 7.16 -17.85
CA LYS A 312 15.66 7.65 -18.46
C LYS A 312 14.40 7.14 -17.74
N VAL A 313 14.57 6.38 -16.67
CA VAL A 313 13.47 5.74 -15.93
C VAL A 313 13.55 6.19 -14.48
N MET A 314 12.41 6.52 -13.88
CA MET A 314 12.28 6.72 -12.43
C MET A 314 11.67 5.46 -11.83
N VAL A 315 12.40 4.79 -10.95
CA VAL A 315 11.89 3.68 -10.14
C VAL A 315 11.64 4.19 -8.73
N MET A 316 10.42 4.03 -8.24
CA MET A 316 10.01 4.32 -6.85
C MET A 316 9.68 3.00 -6.16
N VAL A 317 10.19 2.78 -4.95
CA VAL A 317 9.91 1.60 -4.14
C VAL A 317 9.48 2.02 -2.73
N THR A 318 8.41 1.41 -2.22
CA THR A 318 7.95 1.63 -0.83
C THR A 318 7.23 0.41 -0.28
N GLY A 319 6.99 0.38 1.04
CA GLY A 319 6.19 -0.65 1.71
C GLY A 319 4.76 -0.21 1.99
N THR A 320 3.89 -1.16 2.32
CA THR A 320 2.48 -0.87 2.70
C THR A 320 2.30 -0.49 4.18
N GLY A 321 3.36 -0.52 5.00
CA GLY A 321 3.36 0.00 6.36
C GLY A 321 2.53 -0.78 7.38
N TYR A 322 2.08 -1.98 7.05
CA TYR A 322 1.44 -2.92 7.96
C TYR A 322 2.04 -4.33 7.79
N THR A 323 1.75 -5.21 8.72
CA THR A 323 2.11 -6.64 8.65
C THR A 323 1.04 -7.47 9.36
N ASP A 324 0.94 -8.74 8.99
CA ASP A 324 0.13 -9.74 9.72
C ASP A 324 0.80 -10.19 11.03
N GLU A 325 2.06 -9.85 11.23
CA GLU A 325 2.81 -10.21 12.42
C GLU A 325 2.57 -9.26 13.58
N ASP A 326 2.52 -9.83 14.76
CA ASP A 326 2.74 -9.13 16.02
C ASP A 326 3.84 -9.86 16.78
N ASN A 327 5.06 -9.31 16.76
CA ASN A 327 6.23 -9.90 17.39
C ASN A 327 6.36 -9.52 18.87
N ALA A 328 5.39 -8.81 19.44
CA ALA A 328 5.42 -8.44 20.85
C ALA A 328 5.09 -9.65 21.71
N ASP A 329 6.01 -10.01 22.61
CA ASP A 329 5.78 -11.02 23.64
C ASP A 329 5.03 -10.38 24.81
N TYR A 330 3.70 -10.30 24.66
CA TYR A 330 2.82 -9.67 25.65
C TYR A 330 2.88 -10.36 27.01
N GLU A 331 3.06 -11.68 27.04
CA GLU A 331 3.15 -12.47 28.27
C GLU A 331 4.46 -12.18 29.02
N LYS A 332 5.60 -12.19 28.31
CA LYS A 332 6.91 -11.86 28.85
C LYS A 332 6.95 -10.46 29.47
N PHE A 333 6.36 -9.49 28.80
CA PHE A 333 6.31 -8.10 29.26
C PHE A 333 5.12 -7.80 30.18
N LYS A 334 4.32 -8.83 30.54
CA LYS A 334 3.12 -8.71 31.39
C LYS A 334 2.14 -7.63 30.88
N ILE A 335 2.02 -7.48 29.58
CA ILE A 335 1.07 -6.58 28.95
C ILE A 335 -0.28 -7.29 28.90
N PRO A 336 -1.37 -6.66 29.39
CA PRO A 336 -2.69 -7.28 29.37
C PRO A 336 -3.10 -7.63 27.94
N SER A 337 -3.51 -8.86 27.73
CA SER A 337 -3.98 -9.37 26.45
C SER A 337 -5.28 -10.15 26.62
N GLY A 338 -6.04 -10.34 25.56
CA GLY A 338 -7.30 -11.05 25.62
C GLY A 338 -8.05 -11.11 24.30
N THR A 339 -9.33 -11.41 24.38
CA THR A 339 -10.22 -11.45 23.21
C THR A 339 -11.34 -10.43 23.36
N PHE A 340 -11.47 -9.58 22.36
CA PHE A 340 -12.56 -8.61 22.21
C PHE A 340 -13.60 -9.16 21.22
N TYR A 341 -14.82 -9.37 21.71
CA TYR A 341 -15.92 -9.96 20.96
C TYR A 341 -16.87 -8.87 20.47
N LEU A 342 -16.91 -8.64 19.15
CA LEU A 342 -17.67 -7.54 18.55
C LEU A 342 -19.17 -7.67 18.75
N ASN A 343 -19.75 -8.84 18.46
CA ASN A 343 -21.21 -9.02 18.55
C ASN A 343 -21.70 -9.00 19.98
N ARG A 344 -20.94 -9.56 20.92
CA ARG A 344 -21.22 -9.47 22.34
C ARG A 344 -21.19 -8.02 22.82
N THR A 345 -20.21 -7.24 22.39
CA THR A 345 -20.08 -5.81 22.67
C THR A 345 -21.28 -5.03 22.16
N ALA A 346 -21.70 -5.27 20.91
CA ALA A 346 -22.89 -4.66 20.33
C ALA A 346 -24.17 -4.97 21.12
N ASN A 347 -24.33 -6.22 21.56
CA ASN A 347 -25.48 -6.62 22.37
C ASN A 347 -25.49 -5.94 23.75
N LEU A 348 -24.35 -5.87 24.44
CA LEU A 348 -24.23 -5.17 25.72
C LEU A 348 -24.52 -3.68 25.58
N LEU A 349 -24.00 -3.06 24.49
CA LEU A 349 -24.29 -1.66 24.20
C LEU A 349 -25.79 -1.43 23.92
N ASN A 350 -26.44 -2.32 23.17
CA ASN A 350 -27.89 -2.28 22.95
C ASN A 350 -28.68 -2.37 24.27
N MET A 351 -28.28 -3.26 25.19
CA MET A 351 -28.91 -3.38 26.51
C MET A 351 -28.75 -2.09 27.33
N TYR A 352 -27.56 -1.50 27.33
CA TYR A 352 -27.28 -0.25 28.02
C TYR A 352 -28.12 0.90 27.47
N LEU A 353 -28.15 1.11 26.15
CA LEU A 353 -28.94 2.16 25.53
C LEU A 353 -30.43 1.90 25.67
N GLY A 354 -30.87 0.65 25.69
CA GLY A 354 -32.24 0.24 25.98
C GLY A 354 -32.67 0.57 27.40
N ALA A 355 -31.78 0.49 28.37
CA ALA A 355 -32.04 0.91 29.74
C ALA A 355 -32.18 2.42 29.87
N LEU A 356 -31.48 3.22 29.05
CA LEU A 356 -31.56 4.68 29.05
C LEU A 356 -32.83 5.20 28.37
N TRP A 357 -33.19 4.62 27.20
CA TRP A 357 -34.18 5.21 26.30
C TRP A 357 -35.35 4.29 25.95
N GLY A 358 -35.47 3.17 26.68
CA GLY A 358 -36.50 2.16 26.44
C GLY A 358 -36.06 1.14 25.37
N GLN A 359 -36.83 0.06 25.26
CA GLN A 359 -36.50 -1.05 24.35
C GLN A 359 -36.33 -0.61 22.91
N GLY A 360 -35.31 -1.19 22.23
CA GLY A 360 -35.01 -0.95 20.83
C GLY A 360 -33.62 -1.48 20.45
N GLN A 361 -33.40 -1.64 19.17
CA GLN A 361 -32.11 -2.02 18.62
C GLN A 361 -31.37 -0.76 18.14
N TYR A 362 -30.64 -0.14 19.06
CA TYR A 362 -29.90 1.12 18.82
C TYR A 362 -28.63 0.91 18.00
N ILE A 363 -28.00 -0.26 18.11
CA ILE A 363 -26.86 -0.65 17.30
C ILE A 363 -27.37 -1.53 16.16
N GLU A 364 -27.23 -1.05 14.94
CA GLU A 364 -27.69 -1.74 13.76
C GLU A 364 -26.76 -2.93 13.44
N THR A 365 -25.45 -2.67 13.44
CA THR A 365 -24.42 -3.69 13.23
C THR A 365 -23.05 -3.21 13.68
N CYS A 366 -22.08 -4.15 13.74
CA CYS A 366 -20.65 -3.86 13.85
C CYS A 366 -19.91 -4.47 12.66
N PHE A 367 -18.96 -3.73 12.10
CA PHE A 367 -18.09 -4.23 11.02
C PHE A 367 -16.64 -3.81 11.30
N GLY A 368 -15.73 -4.78 11.30
CA GLY A 368 -14.36 -4.54 11.68
C GLY A 368 -14.26 -3.99 13.12
N ARG A 369 -13.86 -2.73 13.27
CA ARG A 369 -13.79 -2.02 14.56
C ARG A 369 -14.82 -0.89 14.66
N GLU A 370 -15.79 -0.90 13.80
CA GLU A 370 -16.77 0.16 13.64
C GLU A 370 -18.15 -0.26 14.14
N VAL A 371 -18.86 0.67 14.76
CA VAL A 371 -20.23 0.51 15.24
C VAL A 371 -21.13 1.42 14.45
N PHE A 372 -22.20 0.86 13.92
CA PHE A 372 -23.23 1.57 13.15
C PHE A 372 -24.48 1.72 13.99
N ILE A 373 -24.89 2.97 14.25
CA ILE A 373 -26.07 3.31 15.02
C ILE A 373 -27.31 3.24 14.14
N ASN A 374 -28.42 2.79 14.69
CA ASN A 374 -29.71 2.81 14.02
C ASN A 374 -30.29 4.23 14.02
N HIS A 375 -29.96 5.00 12.99
CA HIS A 375 -30.37 6.41 12.85
C HIS A 375 -31.89 6.57 12.85
N LYS A 376 -32.63 5.65 12.21
CA LYS A 376 -34.11 5.68 12.15
C LYS A 376 -34.73 5.54 13.55
N LEU A 377 -34.17 4.65 14.36
CA LEU A 377 -34.67 4.45 15.73
C LEU A 377 -34.39 5.65 16.62
N ILE A 378 -33.16 6.17 16.65
CA ILE A 378 -32.82 7.33 17.48
C ILE A 378 -33.64 8.57 17.09
N GLU A 379 -33.84 8.79 15.77
CA GLU A 379 -34.69 9.87 15.26
C GLU A 379 -36.13 9.72 15.72
N SER A 380 -36.73 8.52 15.61
CA SER A 380 -38.08 8.23 16.04
C SER A 380 -38.30 8.47 17.56
N LYS A 381 -37.22 8.33 18.33
CA LYS A 381 -37.21 8.58 19.79
C LYS A 381 -36.75 9.99 20.16
N GLN A 382 -36.50 10.86 19.17
CA GLN A 382 -36.03 12.24 19.36
C GLN A 382 -34.67 12.32 20.09
N ILE A 383 -33.80 11.32 19.88
CA ILE A 383 -32.45 11.27 20.41
C ILE A 383 -31.49 11.78 19.34
N SER A 384 -30.65 12.75 19.69
CA SER A 384 -29.63 13.22 18.74
C SER A 384 -28.52 12.19 18.53
N LEU A 385 -27.93 12.15 17.34
CA LEU A 385 -26.79 11.29 17.06
C LEU A 385 -25.61 11.60 18.00
N ALA A 386 -25.42 12.88 18.34
CA ALA A 386 -24.38 13.32 19.28
C ALA A 386 -24.56 12.69 20.67
N GLU A 387 -25.77 12.66 21.19
CA GLU A 387 -26.09 12.04 22.50
C GLU A 387 -25.93 10.52 22.41
N ALA A 388 -26.43 9.88 21.34
CA ALA A 388 -26.33 8.44 21.16
C ALA A 388 -24.86 7.98 21.06
N THR A 389 -24.04 8.65 20.25
CA THR A 389 -22.62 8.33 20.13
C THR A 389 -21.83 8.61 21.40
N LYS A 390 -22.13 9.71 22.11
CA LYS A 390 -21.49 10.06 23.38
C LYS A 390 -21.75 9.00 24.45
N ARG A 391 -23.02 8.60 24.66
CA ARG A 391 -23.38 7.56 25.64
C ARG A 391 -22.74 6.21 25.28
N SER A 392 -22.70 5.89 23.99
CA SER A 392 -22.02 4.68 23.50
C SER A 392 -20.52 4.73 23.77
N GLN A 393 -19.88 5.87 23.54
CA GLN A 393 -18.46 6.09 23.83
C GLN A 393 -18.14 5.92 25.31
N GLU A 394 -18.94 6.57 26.20
CA GLU A 394 -18.79 6.47 27.66
C GLU A 394 -18.89 5.02 28.14
N PHE A 395 -19.81 4.23 27.59
CA PHE A 395 -19.96 2.82 27.90
C PHE A 395 -18.79 1.96 27.39
N LEU A 396 -18.43 2.14 26.12
CA LEU A 396 -17.40 1.34 25.47
C LEU A 396 -16.01 1.55 26.09
N LEU A 397 -15.69 2.77 26.54
CA LEU A 397 -14.43 3.08 27.22
C LEU A 397 -14.22 2.31 28.54
N GLN A 398 -15.30 1.78 29.14
CA GLN A 398 -15.23 0.97 30.37
C GLN A 398 -14.99 -0.52 30.09
N MET A 399 -15.03 -0.93 28.82
CA MET A 399 -14.86 -2.34 28.45
C MET A 399 -13.39 -2.74 28.42
N SER A 400 -13.12 -3.96 28.93
CA SER A 400 -11.79 -4.53 28.88
C SER A 400 -11.30 -4.66 27.44
N GLY A 401 -10.04 -4.25 27.20
CA GLY A 401 -9.42 -4.30 25.88
C GLY A 401 -9.70 -3.07 25.01
N VAL A 402 -10.57 -2.16 25.38
CA VAL A 402 -10.79 -0.89 24.69
C VAL A 402 -9.72 0.10 25.15
N ARG A 403 -8.96 0.64 24.20
CA ARG A 403 -7.97 1.70 24.44
C ARG A 403 -8.56 3.09 24.27
N ASN A 404 -9.25 3.29 23.13
CA ASN A 404 -9.93 4.53 22.80
C ASN A 404 -11.22 4.24 22.03
N VAL A 405 -12.12 5.20 22.04
CA VAL A 405 -13.33 5.20 21.23
C VAL A 405 -13.50 6.57 20.61
N TYR A 406 -13.66 6.63 19.32
CA TYR A 406 -13.83 7.88 18.57
C TYR A 406 -15.23 7.93 17.98
N THR A 407 -15.90 9.07 18.07
CA THR A 407 -17.17 9.29 17.39
C THR A 407 -16.95 9.97 16.04
N SER A 408 -17.82 9.70 15.08
CA SER A 408 -17.76 10.34 13.76
C SER A 408 -17.80 11.88 13.87
N GLN A 409 -18.56 12.41 14.82
CA GLN A 409 -18.66 13.84 15.06
C GLN A 409 -17.34 14.44 15.56
N GLN A 410 -16.62 13.76 16.48
CA GLN A 410 -15.29 14.19 16.92
C GLN A 410 -14.32 14.22 15.76
N LEU A 411 -14.32 13.16 14.92
CA LEU A 411 -13.42 13.06 13.78
C LEU A 411 -13.72 14.10 12.69
N LEU A 412 -14.95 14.57 12.56
CA LEU A 412 -15.33 15.59 11.58
C LEU A 412 -15.13 17.04 12.08
N SER A 413 -15.22 17.27 13.39
CA SER A 413 -15.25 18.63 13.94
C SER A 413 -13.99 19.03 14.71
N GLU A 414 -13.21 18.11 15.25
CA GLU A 414 -12.07 18.40 16.10
C GLU A 414 -10.76 18.42 15.33
N HIS A 415 -10.09 19.58 15.32
CA HIS A 415 -8.72 19.74 14.81
C HIS A 415 -7.69 19.40 15.90
N ASN A 416 -7.76 18.19 16.44
CA ASN A 416 -6.79 17.73 17.43
C ASN A 416 -5.65 16.97 16.75
N PRO A 417 -4.38 17.45 16.87
CA PRO A 417 -3.22 16.77 16.27
C PRO A 417 -3.05 15.32 16.74
N GLN A 418 -3.49 14.97 17.95
CA GLN A 418 -3.44 13.60 18.47
C GLN A 418 -4.40 12.66 17.73
N LEU A 419 -5.48 13.20 17.17
CA LEU A 419 -6.47 12.47 16.38
C LEU A 419 -6.16 12.48 14.88
N ALA A 420 -5.16 13.22 14.44
CA ALA A 420 -4.88 13.45 13.01
C ALA A 420 -4.79 12.15 12.19
N LYS A 421 -4.11 11.12 12.70
CA LYS A 421 -4.01 9.85 11.98
C LYS A 421 -5.35 9.12 11.88
N VAL A 422 -6.18 9.14 12.93
CA VAL A 422 -7.51 8.51 12.92
C VAL A 422 -8.46 9.29 12.02
N HIS A 423 -8.46 10.63 12.14
CA HIS A 423 -9.20 11.52 11.25
C HIS A 423 -8.86 11.27 9.77
N ASN A 424 -7.57 11.18 9.44
CA ASN A 424 -7.10 10.93 8.07
C ASN A 424 -7.50 9.55 7.54
N GLY A 425 -7.74 8.58 8.42
CA GLY A 425 -8.27 7.25 8.09
C GLY A 425 -9.80 7.18 7.98
N PHE A 426 -10.51 8.25 8.38
CA PHE A 426 -11.96 8.27 8.47
C PHE A 426 -12.61 8.90 7.23
N PHE A 427 -13.54 8.18 6.61
CA PHE A 427 -14.38 8.70 5.52
C PHE A 427 -15.85 8.52 5.89
N ALA A 428 -16.56 9.63 6.07
CA ALA A 428 -17.90 9.66 6.67
C ALA A 428 -18.94 8.77 5.95
N GLU A 429 -18.81 8.61 4.64
CA GLU A 429 -19.75 7.81 3.84
C GLU A 429 -19.55 6.30 4.01
N ARG A 430 -18.38 5.85 4.49
CA ARG A 430 -18.02 4.42 4.56
C ARG A 430 -17.76 3.93 5.97
N CYS A 431 -17.23 4.78 6.85
CA CYS A 431 -16.96 4.43 8.24
C CYS A 431 -18.23 4.49 9.11
N GLY A 432 -18.24 3.72 10.20
CA GLY A 432 -19.30 3.71 11.18
C GLY A 432 -19.41 5.01 11.99
N ASP A 433 -20.43 5.11 12.83
CA ASP A 433 -20.65 6.27 13.68
C ASP A 433 -19.68 6.32 14.86
N ILE A 434 -19.15 5.15 15.24
CA ILE A 434 -18.18 4.99 16.32
C ILE A 434 -17.07 4.05 15.85
N ILE A 435 -15.82 4.42 16.14
CA ILE A 435 -14.64 3.61 15.89
C ILE A 435 -14.03 3.18 17.22
N ILE A 436 -13.85 1.87 17.42
CA ILE A 436 -13.25 1.30 18.62
C ILE A 436 -11.77 1.01 18.35
N GLU A 437 -10.89 1.61 19.13
CA GLU A 437 -9.48 1.25 19.16
C GLU A 437 -9.26 0.22 20.28
N VAL A 438 -8.99 -1.01 19.88
CA VAL A 438 -8.69 -2.11 20.79
C VAL A 438 -7.21 -2.09 21.15
N ALA A 439 -6.90 -2.33 22.41
CA ALA A 439 -5.54 -2.32 22.93
C ALA A 439 -4.65 -3.36 22.22
N PRO A 440 -3.35 -3.07 22.00
CA PRO A 440 -2.41 -4.04 21.45
C PRO A 440 -2.39 -5.35 22.26
N GLY A 441 -2.18 -6.47 21.58
CA GLY A 441 -2.21 -7.81 22.18
C GLY A 441 -3.61 -8.42 22.32
N TRP A 442 -4.64 -7.66 22.01
CA TRP A 442 -6.01 -8.18 22.01
C TRP A 442 -6.41 -8.70 20.65
N LYS A 443 -7.02 -9.89 20.63
CA LYS A 443 -7.63 -10.48 19.45
C LYS A 443 -9.07 -9.97 19.32
N ILE A 444 -9.43 -9.46 18.14
CA ILE A 444 -10.77 -9.02 17.83
C ILE A 444 -11.47 -10.14 17.06
N ILE A 445 -12.61 -10.60 17.52
CA ILE A 445 -13.41 -11.65 16.89
C ILE A 445 -14.79 -11.11 16.55
N ASN A 446 -15.19 -11.31 15.29
CA ASN A 446 -16.58 -11.23 14.89
C ASN A 446 -17.19 -12.62 15.01
N GLU A 447 -18.05 -12.84 16.00
CA GLU A 447 -18.61 -14.17 16.29
C GLU A 447 -19.56 -14.67 15.18
N ASN A 448 -20.14 -13.75 14.41
CA ASN A 448 -21.06 -14.12 13.32
C ASN A 448 -20.33 -14.61 12.07
N THR A 449 -19.21 -13.93 11.70
CA THR A 449 -18.43 -14.28 10.49
C THR A 449 -17.25 -15.18 10.81
N GLN A 450 -16.93 -15.39 12.08
CA GLN A 450 -15.71 -16.08 12.57
C GLN A 450 -14.41 -15.39 12.10
N GLU A 451 -14.50 -14.17 11.58
CA GLU A 451 -13.34 -13.36 11.23
C GLU A 451 -12.60 -12.91 12.49
N SER A 452 -11.30 -12.95 12.42
CA SER A 452 -10.44 -12.63 13.54
C SER A 452 -9.28 -11.75 13.07
N THR A 453 -9.03 -10.67 13.81
CA THR A 453 -7.89 -9.77 13.60
C THR A 453 -7.18 -9.52 14.93
N HIS A 454 -5.89 -9.18 14.88
CA HIS A 454 -5.12 -8.80 16.08
C HIS A 454 -4.91 -7.29 16.10
N SER A 455 -5.10 -6.68 17.27
CA SER A 455 -4.67 -5.32 17.50
C SER A 455 -3.18 -5.31 17.79
N ARG A 456 -2.40 -4.51 17.03
CA ARG A 456 -0.94 -4.55 17.03
C ARG A 456 -0.36 -3.31 17.69
N ALA A 457 0.76 -3.51 18.41
CA ALA A 457 1.53 -2.40 19.00
C ALA A 457 2.57 -1.85 18.04
N SER A 458 3.00 -2.64 17.04
CA SER A 458 4.21 -2.38 16.29
C SER A 458 4.02 -1.29 15.24
N TYR A 459 4.87 -0.27 15.30
CA TYR A 459 5.15 0.58 14.15
C TYR A 459 6.01 -0.20 13.16
N ILE A 460 5.55 -0.33 11.94
CA ILE A 460 6.29 -0.99 10.87
C ILE A 460 7.10 0.06 10.13
N GLN A 461 8.42 -0.01 10.26
CA GLN A 461 9.34 0.83 9.52
C GLN A 461 9.59 0.25 8.13
N PHE A 462 9.50 1.10 7.13
CA PHE A 462 9.78 0.76 5.74
C PHE A 462 10.38 1.98 5.02
N PRO A 463 11.14 1.79 3.93
CA PRO A 463 11.73 2.89 3.20
C PRO A 463 10.82 3.43 2.09
N ILE A 464 11.08 4.68 1.67
CA ILE A 464 10.76 5.18 0.33
C ILE A 464 12.09 5.34 -0.40
N ILE A 465 12.21 4.75 -1.60
CA ILE A 465 13.42 4.76 -2.39
C ILE A 465 13.09 5.26 -3.80
N PHE A 466 13.89 6.20 -4.31
CA PHE A 466 13.84 6.61 -5.70
C PHE A 466 15.18 6.29 -6.38
N LEU A 467 15.14 5.66 -7.55
CA LEU A 467 16.32 5.30 -8.34
C LEU A 467 16.16 5.75 -9.78
N GLY A 468 17.24 6.22 -10.40
CA GLY A 468 17.30 6.54 -11.82
C GLY A 468 17.12 8.01 -12.15
N ALA A 469 16.28 8.33 -13.13
CA ALA A 469 16.08 9.70 -13.60
C ALA A 469 15.65 10.65 -12.48
N ALA A 470 16.16 11.88 -12.52
CA ALA A 470 15.88 12.96 -11.57
C ALA A 470 16.33 12.69 -10.11
N THR A 471 17.12 11.64 -9.86
CA THR A 471 17.56 11.28 -8.50
C THR A 471 19.08 11.16 -8.43
N LYS A 472 19.62 11.39 -7.22
CA LYS A 472 21.03 11.13 -6.89
C LYS A 472 21.07 10.26 -5.65
N ALA A 473 22.03 9.33 -5.60
CA ALA A 473 22.23 8.49 -4.41
C ALA A 473 22.46 9.35 -3.17
N HIS A 474 21.54 9.25 -2.23
CA HIS A 474 21.61 9.95 -0.95
C HIS A 474 20.66 9.32 0.07
N LYS A 475 21.01 9.35 1.34
CA LYS A 475 20.15 8.89 2.44
C LYS A 475 19.66 10.09 3.24
N VAL A 476 18.33 10.22 3.39
CA VAL A 476 17.66 11.30 4.12
C VAL A 476 17.00 10.73 5.37
N GLU A 477 17.55 11.00 6.53
CA GLU A 477 17.09 10.42 7.80
C GLU A 477 15.81 11.09 8.37
N THR A 478 15.43 12.24 7.83
CA THR A 478 14.21 12.94 8.27
C THR A 478 12.98 12.08 7.98
N PRO A 479 12.10 11.84 8.96
CA PRO A 479 10.84 11.11 8.74
C PRO A 479 9.98 11.76 7.67
N VAL A 480 9.39 10.92 6.81
CA VAL A 480 8.53 11.36 5.71
C VAL A 480 7.23 10.55 5.66
N THR A 481 6.22 11.08 4.98
CA THR A 481 4.94 10.41 4.79
C THR A 481 4.72 10.00 3.34
N THR A 482 3.98 8.91 3.12
CA THR A 482 3.77 8.28 1.82
C THR A 482 2.90 9.10 0.86
N ASP A 483 2.04 9.96 1.37
CA ASP A 483 1.22 10.90 0.59
C ASP A 483 2.05 11.92 -0.20
N ARG A 484 3.36 12.02 0.08
CA ARG A 484 4.32 12.82 -0.67
C ARG A 484 4.88 12.13 -1.92
N ILE A 485 4.59 10.83 -2.13
CA ILE A 485 5.12 10.06 -3.27
C ILE A 485 4.51 10.56 -4.59
N ALA A 486 3.18 10.60 -4.70
CA ALA A 486 2.51 11.03 -5.93
C ALA A 486 2.89 12.46 -6.37
N PRO A 487 2.93 13.48 -5.50
CA PRO A 487 3.38 14.81 -5.89
C PRO A 487 4.87 14.85 -6.26
N THR A 488 5.71 13.99 -5.69
CA THR A 488 7.11 13.84 -6.09
C THR A 488 7.24 13.30 -7.51
N ILE A 489 6.48 12.24 -7.83
CA ILE A 489 6.43 11.69 -9.19
C ILE A 489 5.88 12.75 -10.15
N ALA A 490 4.77 13.43 -9.81
CA ALA A 490 4.17 14.47 -10.64
C ALA A 490 5.16 15.58 -10.98
N LYS A 491 5.92 16.07 -9.98
CA LYS A 491 6.98 17.06 -10.18
C LYS A 491 8.08 16.54 -11.11
N ALA A 492 8.55 15.32 -10.94
CA ALA A 492 9.60 14.73 -11.76
C ALA A 492 9.19 14.59 -13.24
N ILE A 493 7.94 14.24 -13.50
CA ILE A 493 7.39 14.09 -14.86
C ILE A 493 6.70 15.36 -15.38
N ARG A 494 6.70 16.45 -14.60
CA ARG A 494 6.20 17.79 -14.94
C ARG A 494 4.71 17.83 -15.29
N ILE A 495 3.91 17.16 -14.52
CA ILE A 495 2.46 17.21 -14.59
C ILE A 495 1.87 17.76 -13.29
N ARG A 496 0.59 18.02 -13.27
CA ARG A 496 -0.14 18.35 -12.05
C ARG A 496 -0.18 17.13 -11.12
N ALA A 497 -0.05 17.35 -9.81
CA ALA A 497 -0.34 16.33 -8.82
C ALA A 497 -1.83 15.92 -8.85
N PRO A 498 -2.19 14.72 -8.33
CA PRO A 498 -3.59 14.31 -8.21
C PRO A 498 -4.45 15.36 -7.53
N ASN A 499 -5.72 15.44 -7.91
CA ASN A 499 -6.62 16.57 -7.60
C ASN A 499 -6.83 16.83 -6.09
N ALA A 500 -6.72 15.82 -5.25
CA ALA A 500 -6.85 15.94 -3.79
C ALA A 500 -5.51 15.89 -3.05
N CYS A 501 -4.40 15.93 -3.76
CA CYS A 501 -3.08 15.94 -3.16
C CYS A 501 -2.76 17.33 -2.60
N MET A 502 -2.49 17.44 -1.29
CA MET A 502 -2.10 18.69 -0.63
C MET A 502 -0.66 18.63 -0.10
N SER A 503 -0.01 17.50 -0.17
CA SER A 503 1.33 17.31 0.35
C SER A 503 2.40 17.79 -0.63
N GLU A 504 3.46 18.43 -0.08
CA GLU A 504 4.61 18.87 -0.85
C GLU A 504 5.46 17.67 -1.33
N PRO A 505 6.06 17.73 -2.52
CA PRO A 505 6.98 16.71 -2.99
C PRO A 505 8.18 16.53 -2.05
N LEU A 506 8.82 15.36 -2.10
CA LEU A 506 10.02 15.05 -1.28
C LEU A 506 11.26 15.77 -1.78
N PHE A 507 11.35 16.05 -3.09
CA PHE A 507 12.47 16.78 -3.71
C PHE A 507 12.03 17.52 -4.96
#